data_c2b11db346c803de1bca78cc24d2beef
#
_entry.id   c2b11db346c803de1bca78cc24d2beef
#
_cell.length_a   1.000
_cell.length_b   1.000
_cell.length_c   1.000
_cell.angle_alpha   90.00
_cell.angle_beta   90.00
_cell.angle_gamma   90.00
#
_symmetry.space_group_name_H-M   'P 1'
#
loop_
_entity.id
_entity.type
_entity.pdbx_description
1 polymer ?
#
loop_
_entity_poly.entity_id
_entity_poly.type
_entity_poly.pdbx_seq_one_letter_code
_entity_poly.pdbx_strand_id
1 'polypeptide(L)'
;RKGDTIRVNPSGHTTKVKSITTFDGDLPEAFAPMAVTITTEDEVDISRGDILSKVNNRPQLRSEFDAHLVWMDEKPLIPGNNYLMKCGTSQIPVSVEIIRYKFNINELAREEAIQLDVNAIGRVKLRAHRPFSFDSYLRNRATGAFILIDSFNNNTAAAGMILEQQGDDNKSPKELNIPASKNIRHEATRISQQQREQLMGHKPVTIWLTGLSGSGKSVISQLLEEELVR
;
A
#
# COMPACT_ATOMS: atom_id res chain seq x y z
N ARG A 1 7.11 -11.05 -21.90
CA ARG A 1 7.72 -11.97 -22.87
C ARG A 1 8.20 -11.19 -24.08
N LYS A 2 9.19 -11.71 -24.81
CA LYS A 2 9.58 -11.18 -26.12
C LYS A 2 8.35 -11.22 -27.05
N GLY A 3 8.13 -10.12 -27.80
CA GLY A 3 6.98 -9.93 -28.70
C GLY A 3 5.71 -9.41 -28.03
N ASP A 4 5.64 -9.34 -26.69
CA ASP A 4 4.49 -8.77 -26.00
C ASP A 4 4.36 -7.27 -26.30
N THR A 5 3.12 -6.82 -26.57
CA THR A 5 2.83 -5.39 -26.70
C THR A 5 2.77 -4.76 -25.31
N ILE A 6 3.56 -3.73 -25.10
CA ILE A 6 3.63 -2.96 -23.86
C ILE A 6 3.23 -1.51 -24.12
N ARG A 7 2.74 -0.87 -23.06
CA ARG A 7 2.41 0.56 -23.03
C ARG A 7 3.34 1.27 -22.04
N VAL A 8 3.89 2.38 -22.48
CA VAL A 8 4.66 3.31 -21.64
C VAL A 8 3.70 4.28 -20.96
N ASN A 9 3.75 4.40 -19.64
CA ASN A 9 2.93 5.33 -18.86
C ASN A 9 3.83 6.33 -18.14
N PRO A 10 3.54 7.66 -18.21
CA PRO A 10 2.25 8.26 -18.58
C PRO A 10 2.05 8.57 -20.06
N SER A 11 3.09 8.51 -20.90
CA SER A 11 3.03 8.97 -22.31
C SER A 11 1.93 8.29 -23.15
N GLY A 12 1.67 7.02 -22.86
CA GLY A 12 0.64 6.25 -23.55
C GLY A 12 1.09 5.57 -24.83
N HIS A 13 2.35 5.74 -25.24
CA HIS A 13 2.90 5.06 -26.40
C HIS A 13 2.92 3.56 -26.23
N THR A 14 2.66 2.85 -27.30
CA THR A 14 2.68 1.37 -27.33
C THR A 14 3.79 0.91 -28.26
N THR A 15 4.51 -0.11 -27.83
CA THR A 15 5.54 -0.77 -28.60
C THR A 15 5.61 -2.26 -28.25
N LYS A 16 6.43 -3.03 -28.92
CA LYS A 16 6.65 -4.44 -28.58
C LYS A 16 8.03 -4.66 -27.97
N VAL A 17 8.09 -5.62 -27.07
CA VAL A 17 9.33 -6.09 -26.48
C VAL A 17 10.16 -6.83 -27.53
N LYS A 18 11.30 -6.26 -27.91
CA LYS A 18 12.24 -6.85 -28.88
C LYS A 18 13.15 -7.88 -28.21
N SER A 19 13.75 -7.53 -27.07
CA SER A 19 14.55 -8.46 -26.28
C SER A 19 14.42 -8.15 -24.78
N ILE A 20 14.73 -9.16 -23.98
CA ILE A 20 14.85 -9.07 -22.52
C ILE A 20 16.22 -9.65 -22.20
N THR A 21 17.09 -8.83 -21.59
CA THR A 21 18.50 -9.19 -21.39
C THR A 21 18.86 -9.01 -19.90
N THR A 22 19.63 -9.93 -19.37
CA THR A 22 20.28 -9.85 -18.06
C THR A 22 21.80 -9.94 -18.23
N PHE A 23 22.51 -9.91 -17.11
CA PHE A 23 23.96 -10.12 -17.11
C PHE A 23 24.35 -11.48 -17.72
N ASP A 24 23.52 -12.49 -17.51
CA ASP A 24 23.76 -13.88 -17.96
C ASP A 24 23.29 -14.15 -19.40
N GLY A 25 22.73 -13.13 -20.08
CA GLY A 25 22.28 -13.22 -21.47
C GLY A 25 20.79 -12.94 -21.66
N ASP A 26 20.30 -13.30 -22.84
CA ASP A 26 18.91 -13.05 -23.26
C ASP A 26 17.94 -14.07 -22.65
N LEU A 27 16.78 -13.54 -22.22
CA LEU A 27 15.69 -14.31 -21.63
C LEU A 27 14.45 -14.30 -22.54
N PRO A 28 13.70 -15.43 -22.61
CA PRO A 28 12.42 -15.47 -23.31
C PRO A 28 11.34 -14.70 -22.58
N GLU A 29 11.42 -14.61 -21.26
CA GLU A 29 10.47 -13.90 -20.39
C GLU A 29 11.14 -13.41 -19.12
N ALA A 30 10.53 -12.39 -18.49
CA ALA A 30 10.89 -11.91 -17.17
C ALA A 30 9.67 -11.85 -16.26
N PHE A 31 9.89 -12.01 -14.95
CA PHE A 31 8.88 -11.93 -13.90
C PHE A 31 9.42 -11.17 -12.69
N ALA A 32 8.53 -10.68 -11.87
CA ALA A 32 8.93 -9.98 -10.65
C ALA A 32 9.60 -10.94 -9.63
N PRO A 33 10.67 -10.54 -8.96
CA PRO A 33 11.27 -9.21 -8.90
C PRO A 33 12.53 -9.03 -9.76
N MET A 34 12.63 -9.70 -10.90
CA MET A 34 13.83 -9.67 -11.76
C MET A 34 14.14 -8.24 -12.23
N ALA A 35 15.42 -7.86 -12.14
CA ALA A 35 15.97 -6.68 -12.79
C ALA A 35 16.45 -7.08 -14.19
N VAL A 36 15.89 -6.45 -15.22
CA VAL A 36 16.16 -6.79 -16.62
C VAL A 36 16.33 -5.51 -17.47
N THR A 37 17.08 -5.64 -18.55
CA THR A 37 17.11 -4.66 -19.62
C THR A 37 16.12 -5.07 -20.70
N ILE A 38 15.24 -4.16 -21.09
CA ILE A 38 14.27 -4.38 -22.17
C ILE A 38 14.64 -3.48 -23.33
N THR A 39 14.70 -4.03 -24.55
CA THR A 39 14.72 -3.28 -25.78
C THR A 39 13.37 -3.33 -26.47
N THR A 40 13.01 -2.29 -27.18
CA THR A 40 11.73 -2.15 -27.89
C THR A 40 11.91 -2.24 -29.40
N GLU A 41 10.86 -2.61 -30.14
CA GLU A 41 10.90 -2.67 -31.60
C GLU A 41 10.96 -1.27 -32.18
N ASP A 42 10.18 -0.33 -31.61
CA ASP A 42 10.16 1.07 -32.03
C ASP A 42 11.06 1.91 -31.13
N GLU A 43 11.54 3.01 -31.65
CA GLU A 43 12.28 4.03 -30.89
C GLU A 43 11.28 4.86 -30.08
N VAL A 44 11.12 4.54 -28.79
CA VAL A 44 10.18 5.17 -27.85
C VAL A 44 10.96 5.75 -26.69
N ASP A 45 10.64 6.99 -26.33
CA ASP A 45 11.20 7.62 -25.13
C ASP A 45 10.62 6.99 -23.86
N ILE A 46 11.51 6.37 -23.09
CA ILE A 46 11.20 5.73 -21.81
C ILE A 46 12.18 6.27 -20.77
N SER A 47 11.64 7.02 -19.83
CA SER A 47 12.44 7.70 -18.83
C SER A 47 12.28 7.09 -17.43
N ARG A 48 13.22 7.44 -16.53
CA ARG A 48 13.13 7.03 -15.13
C ARG A 48 11.83 7.55 -14.50
N GLY A 49 11.04 6.64 -13.93
CA GLY A 49 9.75 6.94 -13.34
C GLY A 49 8.58 6.47 -14.19
N ASP A 50 8.82 6.10 -15.44
CA ASP A 50 7.78 5.53 -16.29
C ASP A 50 7.46 4.09 -15.87
N ILE A 51 6.21 3.72 -16.07
CA ILE A 51 5.71 2.37 -15.81
C ILE A 51 5.36 1.69 -17.13
N LEU A 52 6.02 0.57 -17.39
CA LEU A 52 5.66 -0.30 -18.51
C LEU A 52 4.54 -1.24 -18.07
N SER A 53 3.45 -1.25 -18.78
CA SER A 53 2.29 -2.11 -18.49
C SER A 53 1.80 -2.86 -19.72
N LYS A 54 1.02 -3.93 -19.50
CA LYS A 54 0.21 -4.50 -20.60
C LYS A 54 -0.86 -3.50 -20.99
N VAL A 55 -1.23 -3.50 -22.27
CA VAL A 55 -2.21 -2.55 -22.84
C VAL A 55 -3.53 -2.54 -22.05
N ASN A 56 -3.97 -3.71 -21.57
CA ASN A 56 -5.23 -3.87 -20.85
C ASN A 56 -5.11 -3.79 -19.32
N ASN A 57 -3.89 -3.58 -18.79
CA ASN A 57 -3.65 -3.47 -17.34
C ASN A 57 -2.94 -2.16 -17.03
N ARG A 58 -3.65 -1.05 -17.16
CA ARG A 58 -3.09 0.29 -17.01
C ARG A 58 -3.08 0.71 -15.55
N PRO A 59 -1.99 1.35 -15.09
CA PRO A 59 -2.01 2.09 -13.84
C PRO A 59 -2.95 3.31 -13.94
N GLN A 60 -3.37 3.83 -12.80
CA GLN A 60 -4.09 5.11 -12.76
C GLN A 60 -3.13 6.25 -13.09
N LEU A 61 -3.63 7.25 -13.82
CA LEU A 61 -2.89 8.47 -14.13
C LEU A 61 -3.65 9.66 -13.53
N ARG A 62 -3.17 10.19 -12.41
CA ARG A 62 -3.81 11.31 -11.69
C ARG A 62 -2.76 12.18 -10.98
N SER A 63 -3.17 13.41 -10.66
CA SER A 63 -2.41 14.31 -9.79
C SER A 63 -2.95 14.34 -8.36
N GLU A 64 -4.21 14.01 -8.14
CA GLU A 64 -4.84 13.98 -6.81
C GLU A 64 -5.16 12.56 -6.40
N PHE A 65 -4.89 12.24 -5.13
CA PHE A 65 -5.15 10.92 -4.58
C PHE A 65 -5.25 10.97 -3.06
N ASP A 66 -5.99 10.03 -2.50
CA ASP A 66 -6.07 9.80 -1.06
C ASP A 66 -5.06 8.71 -0.67
N ALA A 67 -4.47 8.85 0.50
CA ALA A 67 -3.53 7.88 1.05
C ALA A 67 -3.70 7.72 2.56
N HIS A 68 -3.42 6.54 3.07
CA HIS A 68 -3.08 6.37 4.48
C HIS A 68 -1.60 6.70 4.66
N LEU A 69 -1.31 7.42 5.73
CA LEU A 69 0.00 7.98 6.02
C LEU A 69 0.38 7.70 7.47
N VAL A 70 1.60 7.24 7.69
CA VAL A 70 2.25 7.20 9.01
C VAL A 70 3.22 8.37 9.04
N TRP A 71 2.98 9.30 9.96
CA TRP A 71 3.84 10.48 10.12
C TRP A 71 5.02 10.15 11.03
N MET A 72 6.24 10.48 10.62
CA MET A 72 7.49 10.09 11.32
C MET A 72 8.35 11.28 11.72
N ASP A 73 8.06 12.50 11.23
CA ASP A 73 8.81 13.69 11.60
C ASP A 73 8.36 14.22 12.96
N GLU A 74 9.28 14.83 13.71
CA GLU A 74 8.98 15.49 14.98
C GLU A 74 8.08 16.73 14.82
N LYS A 75 8.21 17.43 13.67
CA LYS A 75 7.32 18.53 13.32
C LYS A 75 5.99 17.98 12.83
N PRO A 76 4.85 18.44 13.34
CA PRO A 76 3.56 17.95 12.91
C PRO A 76 3.30 18.22 11.43
N LEU A 77 2.63 17.30 10.76
CA LEU A 77 2.09 17.52 9.43
C LEU A 77 0.93 18.48 9.49
N ILE A 78 1.02 19.56 8.71
CA ILE A 78 -0.05 20.56 8.56
C ILE A 78 -0.45 20.63 7.09
N PRO A 79 -1.76 20.76 6.76
CA PRO A 79 -2.23 21.01 5.40
C PRO A 79 -1.55 22.26 4.80
N GLY A 80 -1.27 22.20 3.50
CA GLY A 80 -0.55 23.25 2.77
C GLY A 80 0.96 23.03 2.66
N ASN A 81 1.55 22.15 3.46
CA ASN A 81 2.98 21.84 3.36
C ASN A 81 3.30 21.04 2.10
N ASN A 82 4.51 21.32 1.57
CA ASN A 82 5.04 20.64 0.39
C ASN A 82 6.14 19.66 0.77
N TYR A 83 6.15 18.52 0.10
CA TYR A 83 7.13 17.45 0.28
C TYR A 83 7.58 16.91 -1.07
N LEU A 84 8.73 16.26 -1.10
CA LEU A 84 9.13 15.44 -2.24
C LEU A 84 8.62 14.01 -2.00
N MET A 85 7.67 13.57 -2.81
CA MET A 85 7.18 12.19 -2.79
C MET A 85 8.07 11.31 -3.65
N LYS A 86 8.49 10.17 -3.11
CA LYS A 86 9.14 9.10 -3.84
C LYS A 86 8.21 7.89 -3.89
N CYS A 87 7.75 7.55 -5.10
CA CYS A 87 6.88 6.41 -5.39
C CYS A 87 7.57 5.55 -6.46
N GLY A 88 8.00 4.35 -6.09
CA GLY A 88 8.87 3.54 -6.95
C GLY A 88 10.13 4.29 -7.36
N THR A 89 10.33 4.46 -8.66
CA THR A 89 11.46 5.23 -9.25
C THR A 89 11.13 6.70 -9.48
N SER A 90 9.85 7.10 -9.39
CA SER A 90 9.40 8.48 -9.58
C SER A 90 9.68 9.33 -8.35
N GLN A 91 10.12 10.59 -8.59
CA GLN A 91 10.20 11.63 -7.57
C GLN A 91 9.38 12.83 -8.04
N ILE A 92 8.42 13.26 -7.21
CA ILE A 92 7.43 14.26 -7.60
C ILE A 92 7.15 15.17 -6.40
N PRO A 93 7.21 16.50 -6.54
CA PRO A 93 6.73 17.41 -5.51
C PRO A 93 5.23 17.22 -5.30
N VAL A 94 4.81 17.15 -4.04
CA VAL A 94 3.41 17.02 -3.64
C VAL A 94 3.08 17.99 -2.53
N SER A 95 1.82 18.43 -2.48
CA SER A 95 1.26 19.19 -1.37
C SER A 95 0.23 18.36 -0.61
N VAL A 96 0.17 18.54 0.70
CA VAL A 96 -0.88 17.96 1.55
C VAL A 96 -2.07 18.90 1.51
N GLU A 97 -3.18 18.50 0.90
CA GLU A 97 -4.36 19.36 0.79
C GLU A 97 -5.21 19.31 2.05
N ILE A 98 -5.54 18.11 2.51
CA ILE A 98 -6.49 17.90 3.60
C ILE A 98 -6.05 16.67 4.40
N ILE A 99 -6.15 16.77 5.72
CA ILE A 99 -6.17 15.63 6.62
C ILE A 99 -7.62 15.26 6.84
N ARG A 100 -8.03 14.08 6.35
CA ARG A 100 -9.42 13.64 6.45
C ARG A 100 -9.77 13.19 7.86
N TYR A 101 -8.88 12.44 8.48
CA TYR A 101 -8.96 11.97 9.86
C TYR A 101 -7.62 11.37 10.31
N LYS A 102 -7.42 11.25 11.60
CA LYS A 102 -6.38 10.40 12.18
C LYS A 102 -7.02 9.15 12.81
N PHE A 103 -6.24 8.09 12.93
CA PHE A 103 -6.64 6.88 13.65
C PHE A 103 -6.23 6.97 15.12
N ASN A 104 -7.18 6.79 16.02
CA ASN A 104 -6.90 6.48 17.41
C ASN A 104 -6.63 4.97 17.51
N ILE A 105 -5.37 4.60 17.76
CA ILE A 105 -4.93 3.20 17.80
C ILE A 105 -5.55 2.46 19.00
N ASN A 106 -5.79 3.17 20.11
CA ASN A 106 -6.31 2.56 21.34
C ASN A 106 -7.80 2.20 21.21
N GLU A 107 -8.57 3.08 20.55
CA GLU A 107 -10.01 2.91 20.39
C GLU A 107 -10.39 2.33 19.02
N LEU A 108 -9.41 2.15 18.12
CA LEU A 108 -9.61 1.75 16.71
C LEU A 108 -10.64 2.64 16.00
N ALA A 109 -10.72 3.91 16.40
CA ALA A 109 -11.68 4.89 15.93
C ALA A 109 -11.02 5.93 15.03
N ARG A 110 -11.83 6.61 14.22
CA ARG A 110 -11.42 7.76 13.42
C ARG A 110 -11.74 9.03 14.19
N GLU A 111 -10.77 9.92 14.26
CA GLU A 111 -10.89 11.23 14.90
C GLU A 111 -10.63 12.34 13.88
N GLU A 112 -11.37 13.42 13.98
CA GLU A 112 -11.04 14.64 13.25
C GLU A 112 -9.68 15.17 13.70
N ALA A 113 -8.87 15.59 12.75
CA ALA A 113 -7.55 16.12 13.04
C ALA A 113 -7.20 17.26 12.07
N ILE A 114 -6.65 18.32 12.60
CA ILE A 114 -6.12 19.45 11.83
C ILE A 114 -4.63 19.27 11.50
N GLN A 115 -3.96 18.37 12.22
CA GLN A 115 -2.55 18.03 12.04
C GLN A 115 -2.31 16.54 12.38
N LEU A 116 -1.18 15.99 11.94
CA LEU A 116 -0.68 14.69 12.38
C LEU A 116 0.63 14.88 13.13
N ASP A 117 0.64 14.47 14.39
CA ASP A 117 1.84 14.45 15.21
C ASP A 117 2.70 13.23 14.90
N VAL A 118 3.92 13.18 15.44
CA VAL A 118 4.84 12.05 15.26
C VAL A 118 4.18 10.72 15.65
N ASN A 119 4.38 9.69 14.83
CA ASN A 119 3.76 8.36 14.94
C ASN A 119 2.22 8.33 14.74
N ALA A 120 1.61 9.45 14.38
CA ALA A 120 0.20 9.43 14.03
C ALA A 120 -0.04 8.74 12.68
N ILE A 121 -1.14 8.00 12.62
CA ILE A 121 -1.65 7.40 11.39
C ILE A 121 -2.88 8.16 10.96
N GLY A 122 -2.93 8.61 9.71
CA GLY A 122 -4.07 9.36 9.21
C GLY A 122 -4.38 9.06 7.75
N ARG A 123 -5.58 9.46 7.31
CA ARG A 123 -5.94 9.55 5.90
C ARG A 123 -5.79 10.99 5.45
N VAL A 124 -5.05 11.17 4.39
CA VAL A 124 -4.76 12.49 3.81
C VAL A 124 -5.11 12.51 2.34
N LYS A 125 -5.47 13.70 1.83
CA LYS A 125 -5.54 13.98 0.40
C LYS A 125 -4.27 14.70 0.00
N LEU A 126 -3.59 14.17 -1.01
CA LEU A 126 -2.36 14.69 -1.59
C LEU A 126 -2.60 15.17 -3.02
N ARG A 127 -1.91 16.23 -3.42
CA ARG A 127 -1.85 16.72 -4.79
C ARG A 127 -0.41 16.74 -5.28
N ALA A 128 -0.12 15.94 -6.31
CA ALA A 128 1.13 15.98 -7.04
C ALA A 128 1.13 17.16 -8.02
N HIS A 129 2.29 17.80 -8.20
CA HIS A 129 2.42 18.94 -9.11
C HIS A 129 2.28 18.56 -10.60
N ARG A 130 2.36 17.28 -10.91
CA ARG A 130 2.09 16.73 -12.24
C ARG A 130 1.38 15.38 -12.10
N PRO A 131 0.55 14.98 -13.08
CA PRO A 131 0.00 13.63 -13.11
C PRO A 131 1.13 12.59 -13.15
N PHE A 132 0.96 11.49 -12.43
CA PHE A 132 1.88 10.36 -12.42
C PHE A 132 1.12 9.04 -12.42
N SER A 133 1.81 7.99 -12.81
CA SER A 133 1.24 6.65 -12.89
C SER A 133 1.42 5.90 -11.59
N PHE A 134 0.33 5.34 -11.06
CA PHE A 134 0.34 4.56 -9.82
C PHE A 134 -0.79 3.53 -9.80
N ASP A 135 -0.70 2.57 -8.91
CA ASP A 135 -1.80 1.68 -8.52
C ASP A 135 -2.20 1.96 -7.07
N SER A 136 -3.38 1.49 -6.66
CA SER A 136 -3.68 1.43 -5.23
C SER A 136 -2.75 0.40 -4.55
N TYR A 137 -2.42 0.65 -3.30
CA TYR A 137 -1.54 -0.25 -2.53
C TYR A 137 -2.09 -1.69 -2.45
N LEU A 138 -3.41 -1.84 -2.37
CA LEU A 138 -4.06 -3.16 -2.35
C LEU A 138 -3.90 -3.92 -3.66
N ARG A 139 -3.87 -3.20 -4.79
CA ARG A 139 -3.69 -3.80 -6.12
C ARG A 139 -2.23 -4.15 -6.39
N ASN A 140 -1.33 -3.23 -6.11
CA ASN A 140 0.10 -3.41 -6.32
C ASN A 140 0.91 -2.61 -5.30
N ARG A 141 1.54 -3.30 -4.36
CA ARG A 141 2.32 -2.66 -3.29
C ARG A 141 3.51 -1.87 -3.79
N ALA A 142 4.16 -2.34 -4.85
CA ALA A 142 5.37 -1.69 -5.38
C ALA A 142 5.08 -0.33 -6.03
N THR A 143 3.93 -0.16 -6.65
CA THR A 143 3.51 1.09 -7.32
C THR A 143 2.50 1.89 -6.50
N GLY A 144 2.01 1.34 -5.37
CA GLY A 144 1.04 1.96 -4.48
C GLY A 144 1.61 2.41 -3.13
N ALA A 145 2.89 2.12 -2.84
CA ALA A 145 3.59 2.61 -1.66
C ALA A 145 4.47 3.82 -2.01
N PHE A 146 4.61 4.76 -1.08
CA PHE A 146 5.47 5.92 -1.26
C PHE A 146 6.03 6.41 0.08
N ILE A 147 7.05 7.24 0.00
CA ILE A 147 7.56 8.03 1.13
C ILE A 147 7.44 9.51 0.81
N LEU A 148 7.25 10.33 1.87
CA LEU A 148 7.41 11.78 1.80
C LEU A 148 8.76 12.16 2.39
N ILE A 149 9.46 13.02 1.68
CA ILE A 149 10.78 13.51 2.04
C ILE A 149 10.66 15.01 2.25
N ASP A 150 11.13 15.50 3.39
CA ASP A 150 11.26 16.95 3.64
C ASP A 150 12.35 17.51 2.72
N SER A 151 11.99 18.51 1.90
CA SER A 151 12.90 19.12 0.92
C SER A 151 14.02 19.95 1.55
N PHE A 152 13.93 20.31 2.83
CA PHE A 152 14.92 21.13 3.51
C PHE A 152 16.07 20.29 4.11
N ASN A 153 15.70 19.20 4.79
CA ASN A 153 16.68 18.38 5.49
C ASN A 153 16.91 17.01 4.84
N ASN A 154 16.15 16.67 3.78
CA ASN A 154 16.17 15.40 3.07
C ASN A 154 15.81 14.17 3.95
N ASN A 155 15.21 14.39 5.10
CA ASN A 155 14.73 13.31 5.95
C ASN A 155 13.42 12.72 5.44
N THR A 156 13.21 11.43 5.69
CA THR A 156 11.92 10.81 5.44
C THR A 156 10.93 11.26 6.50
N ALA A 157 9.95 12.06 6.09
CA ALA A 157 8.93 12.61 6.96
C ALA A 157 7.73 11.68 7.14
N ALA A 158 7.42 10.84 6.14
CA ALA A 158 6.30 9.90 6.22
C ALA A 158 6.45 8.71 5.29
N ALA A 159 5.74 7.63 5.62
CA ALA A 159 5.46 6.52 4.72
C ALA A 159 3.96 6.45 4.43
N GLY A 160 3.57 6.14 3.19
CA GLY A 160 2.18 6.15 2.78
C GLY A 160 1.78 5.03 1.84
N MET A 161 0.48 4.76 1.83
CA MET A 161 -0.17 3.77 1.00
C MET A 161 -1.31 4.44 0.22
N ILE A 162 -1.21 4.44 -1.11
CA ILE A 162 -2.22 5.04 -1.98
C ILE A 162 -3.50 4.21 -1.91
N LEU A 163 -4.62 4.87 -1.67
CA LEU A 163 -5.93 4.24 -1.60
C LEU A 163 -6.57 4.14 -2.99
N GLU A 164 -7.44 3.17 -3.14
CA GLU A 164 -8.33 3.12 -4.29
C GLU A 164 -9.38 4.22 -4.16
N GLN A 165 -9.52 5.07 -5.18
CA GLN A 165 -10.58 6.07 -5.17
C GLN A 165 -11.91 5.38 -5.46
N GLN A 166 -12.69 5.15 -4.42
CA GLN A 166 -14.10 4.86 -4.55
C GLN A 166 -14.84 6.20 -4.54
N GLY A 167 -15.72 6.40 -5.53
CA GLY A 167 -16.70 7.47 -5.44
C GLY A 167 -17.58 7.25 -4.21
N ASP A 168 -17.83 8.33 -3.47
CA ASP A 168 -18.63 8.45 -2.25
C ASP A 168 -18.03 7.90 -0.95
N ASP A 169 -17.61 8.86 -0.13
CA ASP A 169 -17.08 8.69 1.23
C ASP A 169 -18.09 8.19 2.30
N ASN A 170 -19.31 7.78 1.92
CA ASN A 170 -20.36 7.38 2.85
C ASN A 170 -20.58 5.88 3.00
N LYS A 171 -19.71 5.05 2.42
CA LYS A 171 -19.77 3.60 2.70
C LYS A 171 -18.79 3.28 3.82
N SER A 172 -19.34 2.79 4.95
CA SER A 172 -18.59 2.11 6.01
C SER A 172 -17.50 1.22 5.42
N PRO A 173 -16.38 0.98 6.11
CA PRO A 173 -15.36 0.07 5.63
C PRO A 173 -16.02 -1.28 5.39
N LYS A 174 -16.43 -1.54 4.14
CA LYS A 174 -16.67 -2.90 3.72
C LYS A 174 -15.37 -3.62 4.00
N GLU A 175 -15.48 -4.66 4.78
CA GLU A 175 -14.48 -5.65 5.09
C GLU A 175 -13.44 -5.72 3.98
N LEU A 176 -12.19 -5.52 4.35
CA LEU A 176 -11.05 -5.78 3.49
C LEU A 176 -11.22 -7.20 2.94
N ASN A 177 -11.83 -7.34 1.77
CA ASN A 177 -11.76 -8.56 1.00
C ASN A 177 -10.30 -8.68 0.55
N ILE A 178 -9.46 -9.05 1.49
CA ILE A 178 -8.14 -9.60 1.17
C ILE A 178 -8.48 -10.84 0.37
N PRO A 179 -8.07 -10.95 -0.91
CA PRO A 179 -8.31 -12.17 -1.65
C PRO A 179 -7.71 -13.30 -0.81
N ALA A 180 -8.56 -14.16 -0.29
CA ALA A 180 -8.14 -15.30 0.49
C ALA A 180 -7.07 -16.03 -0.35
N SER A 181 -5.90 -16.27 0.24
CA SER A 181 -4.88 -17.09 -0.40
C SER A 181 -5.57 -18.33 -0.94
N LYS A 182 -5.25 -18.76 -2.17
CA LYS A 182 -5.82 -19.98 -2.78
C LYS A 182 -5.66 -21.23 -1.90
N ASN A 183 -4.84 -21.13 -0.87
CA ASN A 183 -4.57 -22.19 0.11
C ASN A 183 -5.45 -22.10 1.38
N ILE A 184 -6.25 -21.04 1.55
CA ILE A 184 -7.21 -20.94 2.65
C ILE A 184 -8.52 -21.57 2.19
N ARG A 185 -8.78 -22.77 2.68
CA ARG A 185 -10.08 -23.44 2.53
C ARG A 185 -10.90 -23.15 3.78
N HIS A 186 -12.03 -22.49 3.61
CA HIS A 186 -13.04 -22.39 4.67
C HIS A 186 -13.76 -23.75 4.76
N GLU A 187 -13.41 -24.52 5.78
CA GLU A 187 -14.23 -25.68 6.15
C GLU A 187 -15.47 -25.17 6.91
N ALA A 188 -16.65 -25.51 6.40
CA ALA A 188 -17.90 -25.21 7.08
C ALA A 188 -17.97 -26.04 8.37
N THR A 189 -17.84 -25.37 9.51
CA THR A 189 -18.03 -26.03 10.82
C THR A 189 -19.50 -26.37 11.01
N ARG A 190 -19.80 -27.59 11.51
CA ARG A 190 -21.17 -28.05 11.77
C ARG A 190 -21.90 -27.25 12.88
N ILE A 191 -21.15 -26.49 13.68
CA ILE A 191 -21.64 -25.65 14.78
C ILE A 191 -21.33 -24.19 14.45
N SER A 192 -22.37 -23.35 14.39
CA SER A 192 -22.21 -21.92 14.14
C SER A 192 -21.54 -21.18 15.31
N GLN A 193 -20.98 -20.01 15.05
CA GLN A 193 -20.38 -19.17 16.09
C GLN A 193 -21.42 -18.82 17.17
N GLN A 194 -22.65 -18.49 16.79
CA GLN A 194 -23.73 -18.17 17.71
C GLN A 194 -24.07 -19.35 18.63
N GLN A 195 -24.08 -20.58 18.11
CA GLN A 195 -24.30 -21.78 18.94
C GLN A 195 -23.16 -22.00 19.93
N ARG A 196 -21.91 -21.70 19.58
CA ARG A 196 -20.79 -21.77 20.52
C ARG A 196 -20.87 -20.70 21.60
N GLU A 197 -21.23 -19.48 21.26
CA GLU A 197 -21.40 -18.37 22.20
C GLU A 197 -22.50 -18.68 23.23
N GLN A 198 -23.62 -19.28 22.78
CA GLN A 198 -24.70 -19.70 23.65
C GLN A 198 -24.30 -20.84 24.61
N LEU A 199 -23.53 -21.82 24.11
CA LEU A 199 -23.05 -22.95 24.91
C LEU A 199 -21.99 -22.54 25.94
N MET A 200 -21.09 -21.62 25.57
CA MET A 200 -19.98 -21.21 26.42
C MET A 200 -20.30 -20.02 27.31
N GLY A 201 -21.41 -19.32 27.08
CA GLY A 201 -21.85 -18.16 27.85
C GLY A 201 -20.99 -16.89 27.64
N HIS A 202 -20.07 -16.90 26.73
CA HIS A 202 -19.24 -15.74 26.40
C HIS A 202 -18.92 -15.67 24.89
N LYS A 203 -18.52 -14.48 24.42
CA LYS A 203 -18.08 -14.29 23.04
C LYS A 203 -16.65 -14.81 22.87
N PRO A 204 -16.38 -15.59 21.82
CA PRO A 204 -15.01 -16.05 21.54
C PRO A 204 -14.10 -14.87 21.14
N VAL A 205 -12.90 -14.84 21.68
CA VAL A 205 -11.87 -13.84 21.36
C VAL A 205 -10.63 -14.58 20.87
N THR A 206 -10.05 -14.10 19.77
CA THR A 206 -8.75 -14.59 19.30
C THR A 206 -7.68 -13.55 19.66
N ILE A 207 -6.71 -13.95 20.46
CA ILE A 207 -5.56 -13.10 20.84
C ILE A 207 -4.39 -13.52 19.98
N TRP A 208 -3.88 -12.58 19.17
CA TRP A 208 -2.75 -12.80 18.28
C TRP A 208 -1.49 -12.16 18.84
N LEU A 209 -0.52 -12.97 19.28
CA LEU A 209 0.76 -12.51 19.80
C LEU A 209 1.82 -12.46 18.69
N THR A 210 2.36 -11.27 18.40
CA THR A 210 3.42 -11.07 17.40
C THR A 210 4.69 -10.57 18.06
N GLY A 211 5.84 -10.80 17.42
CA GLY A 211 7.13 -10.34 17.89
C GLY A 211 8.27 -11.24 17.43
N LEU A 212 9.51 -10.80 17.66
CA LEU A 212 10.73 -11.53 17.31
C LEU A 212 10.83 -12.88 18.04
N SER A 213 11.61 -13.81 17.51
CA SER A 213 11.95 -15.05 18.21
C SER A 213 12.64 -14.71 19.54
N GLY A 214 12.25 -15.39 20.63
CA GLY A 214 12.78 -15.11 21.96
C GLY A 214 12.14 -13.94 22.73
N SER A 215 11.14 -13.24 22.18
CA SER A 215 10.48 -12.08 22.83
C SER A 215 9.47 -12.45 23.94
N GLY A 216 9.45 -13.69 24.40
CA GLY A 216 8.60 -14.12 25.52
C GLY A 216 7.13 -14.42 25.15
N LYS A 217 6.74 -14.45 23.87
CA LYS A 217 5.35 -14.71 23.43
C LYS A 217 4.72 -15.96 24.04
N SER A 218 5.48 -17.06 24.06
CA SER A 218 4.99 -18.33 24.59
C SER A 218 4.76 -18.26 26.11
N VAL A 219 5.60 -17.55 26.84
CA VAL A 219 5.45 -17.36 28.28
C VAL A 219 4.22 -16.52 28.58
N ILE A 220 4.03 -15.43 27.85
CA ILE A 220 2.83 -14.55 27.99
C ILE A 220 1.56 -15.34 27.62
N SER A 221 1.60 -16.16 26.56
CA SER A 221 0.47 -16.99 26.16
C SER A 221 0.05 -17.96 27.24
N GLN A 222 1.01 -18.63 27.89
CA GLN A 222 0.73 -19.58 28.96
C GLN A 222 0.16 -18.90 30.22
N LEU A 223 0.75 -17.78 30.63
CA LEU A 223 0.24 -16.99 31.77
C LEU A 223 -1.20 -16.47 31.50
N LEU A 224 -1.44 -16.01 30.29
CA LEU A 224 -2.77 -15.55 29.89
C LEU A 224 -3.80 -16.68 29.88
N GLU A 225 -3.41 -17.88 29.41
CA GLU A 225 -4.27 -19.08 29.43
C GLU A 225 -4.63 -19.46 30.86
N GLU A 226 -3.66 -19.47 31.79
CA GLU A 226 -3.90 -19.76 33.20
C GLU A 226 -4.87 -18.78 33.86
N GLU A 227 -4.79 -17.49 33.53
CA GLU A 227 -5.71 -16.47 34.05
C GLU A 227 -7.12 -16.52 33.43
N LEU A 228 -7.23 -16.95 32.17
CA LEU A 228 -8.54 -17.04 31.47
C LEU A 228 -9.31 -18.32 31.84
N VAL A 229 -8.66 -19.34 32.39
CA VAL A 229 -9.30 -20.60 32.80
C VAL A 229 -9.74 -20.58 34.29
N ARG A 230 -9.31 -19.59 35.06
CA ARG A 230 -9.76 -19.38 36.45
C ARG A 230 -11.10 -18.69 36.50
#